data_2b28d410d5c0e6665467bc7a42e9058b
#
_entry.id   2b28d410d5c0e6665467bc7a42e9058b
#
_cell.length_a   1.000
_cell.length_b   1.000
_cell.length_c   1.000
_cell.angle_alpha   90.00
_cell.angle_beta   90.00
_cell.angle_gamma   90.00
#
_symmetry.space_group_name_H-M   'P 1'
#
loop_
_entity.id
_entity.type
_entity.pdbx_description
1 polymer ?
#
loop_
_entity_poly.entity_id
_entity_poly.type
_entity_poly.pdbx_seq_one_letter_code
_entity_poly.pdbx_strand_id
1 'polypeptide(L)'
;RCSRDWSSDVCSSDLTTGLDRPRIAVAGLNPHCGEGGIYGSEDDDFVTPAVEAARAEGLDVTGPIAGDVVFQQAIDGKYDIVVAQYHDQGHIPAKLIGGHDCVNVTAGLPVLRTSVDHGTAFDIAWKGVADPGNMKAAIAMARRMKPLATAG
;
A
#
# COMPACT_ATOMS: atom_id res chain seq x y z
N ARG A 1 8.51 19.47 4.64
CA ARG A 1 9.11 19.01 3.38
C ARG A 1 9.02 17.49 3.39
N CYS A 2 7.96 16.93 2.83
CA CYS A 2 7.99 15.53 2.44
C CYS A 2 9.09 15.39 1.39
N SER A 3 10.21 14.79 1.73
CA SER A 3 11.17 14.33 0.75
C SER A 3 10.48 13.24 -0.08
N ARG A 4 10.79 13.16 -1.37
CA ARG A 4 10.23 12.15 -2.28
C ARG A 4 10.87 10.77 -2.05
N ASP A 5 11.15 10.42 -0.81
CA ASP A 5 11.62 9.11 -0.45
C ASP A 5 10.43 8.29 0.10
N TRP A 6 10.53 7.02 0.00
CA TRP A 6 9.48 6.11 0.43
C TRP A 6 9.20 6.16 1.95
N SER A 7 10.12 6.68 2.77
CA SER A 7 9.91 6.89 4.19
C SER A 7 8.75 7.85 4.47
N SER A 8 8.51 8.82 3.57
CA SER A 8 7.38 9.73 3.70
C SER A 8 6.03 9.07 3.41
N ASP A 9 5.99 8.06 2.55
CA ASP A 9 4.76 7.32 2.26
C ASP A 9 4.37 6.41 3.42
N VAL A 10 5.34 5.87 4.14
CA VAL A 10 5.11 5.07 5.37
C VAL A 10 4.63 5.94 6.52
N CYS A 11 5.20 7.13 6.74
CA CYS A 11 4.70 8.09 7.73
C CYS A 11 3.24 8.49 7.48
N SER A 12 2.80 8.50 6.22
CA SER A 12 1.41 8.80 5.86
C SER A 12 0.45 7.64 6.18
N SER A 13 0.95 6.42 6.32
CA SER A 13 0.14 5.23 6.60
C SER A 13 -0.43 5.21 8.02
N ASP A 14 0.24 5.82 9.00
CA ASP A 14 -0.25 5.98 10.37
C ASP A 14 -1.60 6.70 10.39
N LEU A 15 -1.77 7.65 9.47
CA LEU A 15 -3.00 8.43 9.35
C LEU A 15 -4.15 7.62 8.73
N THR A 16 -3.83 6.63 7.91
CA THR A 16 -4.83 5.79 7.24
C THR A 16 -5.19 4.57 8.08
N THR A 17 -4.21 3.94 8.72
CA THR A 17 -4.40 2.74 9.54
C THR A 17 -4.83 3.05 10.97
N GLY A 18 -4.46 4.22 11.49
CA GLY A 18 -4.66 4.61 12.87
C GLY A 18 -3.73 3.87 13.86
N LEU A 19 -2.68 3.23 13.34
CA LEU A 19 -1.67 2.54 14.15
C LEU A 19 -0.46 3.46 14.36
N ASP A 20 0.00 3.59 15.58
CA ASP A 20 1.18 4.42 15.91
C ASP A 20 2.49 3.79 15.38
N ARG A 21 2.56 2.48 15.27
CA ARG A 21 3.71 1.73 14.76
C ARG A 21 3.25 0.52 13.95
N PRO A 22 2.87 0.73 12.68
CA PRO A 22 2.45 -0.38 11.82
C PRO A 22 3.62 -1.32 11.50
N ARG A 23 3.35 -2.61 11.45
CA ARG A 23 4.29 -3.63 10.99
C ARG A 23 4.26 -3.65 9.47
N ILE A 24 5.38 -3.31 8.86
CA ILE A 24 5.46 -3.10 7.41
C ILE A 24 6.22 -4.26 6.78
N ALA A 25 5.65 -4.87 5.75
CA ALA A 25 6.32 -5.81 4.89
C ALA A 25 6.66 -5.17 3.56
N VAL A 26 7.87 -5.42 3.04
CA VAL A 26 8.28 -5.02 1.70
C VAL A 26 8.34 -6.25 0.82
N ALA A 27 7.52 -6.30 -0.22
CA ALA A 27 7.55 -7.39 -1.19
C ALA A 27 8.84 -7.37 -2.00
N GLY A 28 9.37 -8.53 -2.33
CA GLY A 28 10.48 -8.64 -3.27
C GLY A 28 10.04 -8.26 -4.69
N LEU A 29 10.97 -7.73 -5.47
CA LEU A 29 10.75 -7.40 -6.88
C LEU A 29 10.77 -8.66 -7.74
N ASN A 30 11.79 -9.50 -7.53
CA ASN A 30 12.01 -10.72 -8.30
C ASN A 30 11.37 -11.95 -7.64
N PRO A 31 11.11 -13.01 -8.42
CA PRO A 31 10.70 -14.30 -7.85
C PRO A 31 11.66 -14.75 -6.76
N HIS A 32 11.14 -15.19 -5.62
CA HIS A 32 11.93 -15.66 -4.48
C HIS A 32 12.97 -14.64 -3.96
N CYS A 33 12.70 -13.33 -4.15
CA CYS A 33 13.64 -12.25 -3.80
C CYS A 33 15.01 -12.43 -4.47
N GLY A 34 15.02 -12.82 -5.75
CA GLY A 34 16.24 -13.02 -6.53
C GLY A 34 16.95 -14.36 -6.34
N GLU A 35 16.66 -15.12 -5.26
CA GLU A 35 17.26 -16.43 -4.94
C GLU A 35 18.78 -16.46 -5.14
N GLY A 36 19.49 -15.53 -4.48
CA GLY A 36 20.94 -15.39 -4.60
C GLY A 36 21.43 -14.96 -6.00
N GLY A 37 20.61 -14.19 -6.72
CA GLY A 37 20.93 -13.65 -8.04
C GLY A 37 20.48 -14.51 -9.23
N ILE A 38 19.83 -15.67 -8.99
CA ILE A 38 19.36 -16.54 -10.08
C ILE A 38 18.26 -15.83 -10.90
N TYR A 39 17.39 -15.06 -10.24
CA TYR A 39 16.26 -14.34 -10.87
C TYR A 39 16.47 -12.82 -10.94
N GLY A 40 17.69 -12.35 -10.72
CA GLY A 40 18.07 -10.95 -10.71
C GLY A 40 18.65 -10.52 -9.37
N SER A 41 19.38 -9.42 -9.37
CA SER A 41 20.07 -8.89 -8.18
C SER A 41 19.33 -7.68 -7.57
N GLU A 42 18.23 -7.23 -8.14
CA GLU A 42 17.57 -5.98 -7.77
C GLU A 42 17.07 -5.97 -6.32
N ASP A 43 16.69 -7.14 -5.79
CA ASP A 43 16.28 -7.25 -4.39
C ASP A 43 17.48 -7.03 -3.44
N ASP A 44 18.65 -7.53 -3.80
CA ASP A 44 19.88 -7.34 -3.03
C ASP A 44 20.46 -5.92 -3.24
N ASP A 45 20.39 -5.39 -4.46
CA ASP A 45 21.00 -4.11 -4.84
C ASP A 45 20.17 -2.90 -4.38
N PHE A 46 18.84 -3.01 -4.32
CA PHE A 46 17.96 -1.87 -4.06
C PHE A 46 16.98 -2.11 -2.91
N VAL A 47 16.27 -3.25 -2.88
CA VAL A 47 15.21 -3.46 -1.88
C VAL A 47 15.79 -3.68 -0.48
N THR A 48 16.79 -4.54 -0.36
CA THR A 48 17.43 -4.82 0.93
C THR A 48 18.07 -3.57 1.55
N PRO A 49 18.89 -2.76 0.85
CA PRO A 49 19.41 -1.53 1.41
C PRO A 49 18.32 -0.52 1.81
N ALA A 50 17.24 -0.41 1.05
CA ALA A 50 16.12 0.46 1.40
C ALA A 50 15.41 0.02 2.69
N VAL A 51 15.20 -1.28 2.87
CA VAL A 51 14.63 -1.86 4.10
C VAL A 51 15.56 -1.59 5.31
N GLU A 52 16.87 -1.75 5.13
CA GLU A 52 17.84 -1.48 6.19
C GLU A 52 17.87 0.01 6.58
N ALA A 53 17.82 0.90 5.60
CA ALA A 53 17.74 2.35 5.85
C ALA A 53 16.48 2.71 6.65
N ALA A 54 15.33 2.16 6.28
CA ALA A 54 14.09 2.40 7.00
C ALA A 54 14.10 1.87 8.44
N ARG A 55 14.72 0.72 8.67
CA ARG A 55 14.94 0.20 10.04
C ARG A 55 15.82 1.14 10.86
N ALA A 56 16.85 1.70 10.24
CA ALA A 56 17.73 2.65 10.91
C ALA A 56 17.01 3.95 11.30
N GLU A 57 15.95 4.33 10.57
CA GLU A 57 15.04 5.43 10.91
C GLU A 57 14.01 5.07 11.99
N GLY A 58 13.98 3.82 12.48
CA GLY A 58 13.12 3.36 13.54
C GLY A 58 11.78 2.77 13.11
N LEU A 59 11.58 2.54 11.80
CA LEU A 59 10.38 1.88 11.28
C LEU A 59 10.41 0.37 11.55
N ASP A 60 9.25 -0.21 11.88
CA ASP A 60 9.07 -1.66 12.02
C ASP A 60 8.84 -2.28 10.64
N VAL A 61 9.92 -2.47 9.89
CA VAL A 61 9.87 -2.92 8.51
C VAL A 61 10.62 -4.23 8.32
N THR A 62 10.03 -5.15 7.55
CA THR A 62 10.59 -6.47 7.21
C THR A 62 10.56 -6.67 5.71
N GLY A 63 11.66 -7.14 5.11
CA GLY A 63 11.75 -7.42 3.68
C GLY A 63 13.20 -7.62 3.23
N PRO A 64 13.38 -7.91 1.93
CA PRO A 64 12.32 -8.31 0.99
C PRO A 64 11.68 -9.66 1.37
N ILE A 65 10.38 -9.79 1.11
CA ILE A 65 9.63 -11.04 1.30
C ILE A 65 9.05 -11.44 -0.06
N ALA A 66 9.14 -12.72 -0.40
CA ALA A 66 8.66 -13.20 -1.68
C ALA A 66 7.18 -12.79 -1.93
N GLY A 67 6.90 -12.27 -3.13
CA GLY A 67 5.61 -11.67 -3.47
C GLY A 67 4.43 -12.63 -3.42
N ASP A 68 4.67 -13.93 -3.58
CA ASP A 68 3.65 -14.98 -3.52
C ASP A 68 3.21 -15.34 -2.10
N VAL A 69 3.97 -14.96 -1.05
CA VAL A 69 3.63 -15.26 0.34
C VAL A 69 3.34 -14.02 1.20
N VAL A 70 3.87 -12.86 0.85
CA VAL A 70 3.78 -11.66 1.69
C VAL A 70 2.33 -11.23 1.96
N PHE A 71 1.45 -11.32 0.97
CA PHE A 71 0.05 -10.91 1.11
C PHE A 71 -0.73 -11.88 1.99
N GLN A 72 -0.47 -13.19 1.90
CA GLN A 72 -1.07 -14.16 2.81
C GLN A 72 -0.64 -13.89 4.25
N GLN A 73 0.63 -13.60 4.48
CA GLN A 73 1.12 -13.26 5.82
C GLN A 73 0.47 -11.98 6.37
N ALA A 74 0.16 -11.00 5.52
CA ALA A 74 -0.56 -9.81 5.93
C ALA A 74 -2.03 -10.12 6.28
N ILE A 75 -2.72 -10.96 5.49
CA ILE A 75 -4.09 -11.41 5.80
C ILE A 75 -4.12 -12.15 7.14
N ASP A 76 -3.14 -12.98 7.40
CA ASP A 76 -2.99 -13.74 8.66
C ASP A 76 -2.62 -12.82 9.85
N GLY A 77 -2.51 -11.51 9.63
CA GLY A 77 -2.28 -10.51 10.67
C GLY A 77 -0.82 -10.40 11.11
N LYS A 78 0.13 -10.89 10.32
CA LYS A 78 1.55 -10.73 10.62
C LYS A 78 2.04 -9.31 10.33
N TYR A 79 1.49 -8.67 9.30
CA TYR A 79 1.81 -7.32 8.86
C TYR A 79 0.55 -6.49 8.70
N ASP A 80 0.69 -5.19 8.90
CA ASP A 80 -0.40 -4.21 8.80
C ASP A 80 -0.38 -3.51 7.43
N ILE A 81 0.80 -3.45 6.80
CA ILE A 81 1.04 -2.80 5.51
C ILE A 81 1.95 -3.68 4.66
N VAL A 82 1.66 -3.75 3.37
CA VAL A 82 2.56 -4.36 2.37
C VAL A 82 2.95 -3.31 1.34
N VAL A 83 4.25 -3.07 1.21
CA VAL A 83 4.82 -2.24 0.14
C VAL A 83 5.04 -3.14 -1.08
N ALA A 84 4.30 -2.91 -2.14
CA ALA A 84 4.43 -3.60 -3.42
C ALA A 84 5.36 -2.82 -4.35
N GLN A 85 6.15 -3.52 -5.15
CA GLN A 85 7.16 -2.93 -6.02
C GLN A 85 6.57 -2.42 -7.36
N TYR A 86 5.44 -2.98 -7.79
CA TYR A 86 4.78 -2.60 -9.03
C TYR A 86 3.27 -2.82 -8.94
N HIS A 87 2.55 -2.19 -9.88
CA HIS A 87 1.09 -2.12 -9.88
C HIS A 87 0.41 -3.48 -9.68
N ASP A 88 0.69 -4.48 -10.51
CA ASP A 88 -0.04 -5.74 -10.47
C ASP A 88 0.28 -6.57 -9.23
N GLN A 89 1.52 -6.48 -8.70
CA GLN A 89 1.89 -7.14 -7.47
C GLN A 89 1.00 -6.74 -6.29
N GLY A 90 0.62 -5.46 -6.21
CA GLY A 90 -0.25 -4.94 -5.16
C GLY A 90 -1.73 -5.06 -5.50
N HIS A 91 -2.13 -4.70 -6.72
CA HIS A 91 -3.55 -4.61 -7.09
C HIS A 91 -4.23 -5.96 -7.30
N ILE A 92 -3.51 -6.99 -7.77
CA ILE A 92 -4.10 -8.34 -7.91
C ILE A 92 -4.58 -8.86 -6.55
N PRO A 93 -3.72 -8.97 -5.51
CA PRO A 93 -4.18 -9.44 -4.20
C PRO A 93 -5.19 -8.48 -3.56
N ALA A 94 -5.01 -7.16 -3.67
CA ALA A 94 -5.96 -6.20 -3.12
C ALA A 94 -7.37 -6.41 -3.69
N LYS A 95 -7.52 -6.59 -4.99
CA LYS A 95 -8.82 -6.83 -5.64
C LYS A 95 -9.42 -8.19 -5.31
N LEU A 96 -8.58 -9.21 -5.17
CA LEU A 96 -9.04 -10.55 -4.81
C LEU A 96 -9.54 -10.63 -3.36
N ILE A 97 -8.88 -9.89 -2.45
CA ILE A 97 -9.18 -9.90 -1.01
C ILE A 97 -10.29 -8.91 -0.68
N GLY A 98 -10.14 -7.66 -1.13
CA GLY A 98 -11.01 -6.54 -0.75
C GLY A 98 -12.25 -6.39 -1.63
N GLY A 99 -12.25 -6.92 -2.85
CA GLY A 99 -13.39 -6.83 -3.76
C GLY A 99 -13.92 -5.39 -3.89
N HIS A 100 -15.20 -5.21 -3.56
CA HIS A 100 -15.87 -3.91 -3.62
C HIS A 100 -15.52 -2.95 -2.46
N ASP A 101 -14.81 -3.42 -1.43
CA ASP A 101 -14.44 -2.61 -0.27
C ASP A 101 -13.07 -1.94 -0.42
N CYS A 102 -12.34 -2.22 -1.50
CA CYS A 102 -11.07 -1.57 -1.81
C CYS A 102 -11.26 -0.07 -2.02
N VAL A 103 -10.41 0.72 -1.36
CA VAL A 103 -10.39 2.18 -1.48
C VAL A 103 -9.01 2.64 -1.88
N ASN A 104 -8.94 3.46 -2.93
CA ASN A 104 -7.71 4.13 -3.30
C ASN A 104 -7.53 5.38 -2.42
N VAL A 105 -6.41 5.45 -1.71
CA VAL A 105 -6.03 6.56 -0.85
C VAL A 105 -4.75 7.18 -1.39
N THR A 106 -4.73 8.50 -1.55
CA THR A 106 -3.49 9.21 -1.88
C THR A 106 -2.90 9.78 -0.59
N ALA A 107 -1.76 9.23 -0.18
CA ALA A 107 -1.02 9.68 0.98
C ALA A 107 -0.06 10.85 0.63
N GLY A 108 0.43 11.58 1.64
CA GLY A 108 1.42 12.65 1.47
C GLY A 108 0.89 13.97 0.91
N LEU A 109 -0.41 14.10 0.69
CA LEU A 109 -1.02 15.37 0.26
C LEU A 109 -1.49 16.20 1.46
N PRO A 110 -1.52 17.56 1.33
CA PRO A 110 -2.07 18.44 2.36
C PRO A 110 -3.60 18.30 2.51
N VAL A 111 -4.25 17.57 1.62
CA VAL A 111 -5.67 17.26 1.64
C VAL A 111 -5.89 15.75 1.65
N LEU A 112 -6.93 15.29 2.33
CA LEU A 112 -7.34 13.90 2.28
C LEU A 112 -7.96 13.59 0.92
N ARG A 113 -7.42 12.58 0.22
CA ARG A 113 -7.97 12.12 -1.04
C ARG A 113 -8.22 10.61 -0.99
N THR A 114 -9.47 10.26 -1.12
CA THR A 114 -9.90 8.88 -1.32
C THR A 114 -10.66 8.77 -2.64
N SER A 115 -10.60 7.63 -3.29
CA SER A 115 -11.38 7.37 -4.50
C SER A 115 -11.74 5.88 -4.60
N VAL A 116 -12.65 5.59 -5.51
CA VAL A 116 -12.98 4.22 -5.90
C VAL A 116 -11.77 3.53 -6.55
N ASP A 117 -11.71 2.22 -6.47
CA ASP A 117 -10.64 1.39 -7.04
C ASP A 117 -11.01 0.81 -8.42
N HIS A 118 -12.17 1.17 -8.98
CA HIS A 118 -12.59 0.72 -10.30
C HIS A 118 -12.38 1.79 -11.38
N GLY A 119 -12.37 1.34 -12.66
CA GLY A 119 -12.27 2.21 -13.82
C GLY A 119 -13.56 2.98 -14.12
N THR A 120 -13.57 3.68 -15.24
CA THR A 120 -14.64 4.59 -15.68
C THR A 120 -15.97 3.91 -16.04
N ALA A 121 -15.97 2.60 -16.32
CA ALA A 121 -17.16 1.79 -16.60
C ALA A 121 -18.12 2.44 -17.63
N PHE A 122 -17.61 2.88 -18.77
CA PHE A 122 -18.37 3.55 -19.82
C PHE A 122 -19.53 2.72 -20.35
N ASP A 123 -19.41 1.39 -20.30
CA ASP A 123 -20.42 0.43 -20.74
C ASP A 123 -21.73 0.52 -19.95
N ILE A 124 -21.69 0.95 -18.69
CA ILE A 124 -22.86 1.12 -17.83
C ILE A 124 -23.21 2.59 -17.55
N ALA A 125 -22.47 3.54 -18.13
CA ALA A 125 -22.72 4.96 -17.95
C ALA A 125 -24.19 5.31 -18.34
N TRP A 126 -24.85 6.11 -17.52
CA TRP A 126 -26.25 6.57 -17.68
C TRP A 126 -27.32 5.47 -17.63
N LYS A 127 -26.96 4.21 -17.36
CA LYS A 127 -27.93 3.11 -17.29
C LYS A 127 -28.59 2.94 -15.92
N GLY A 128 -28.11 3.64 -14.89
CA GLY A 128 -28.66 3.56 -13.53
C GLY A 128 -28.42 2.20 -12.83
N VAL A 129 -27.46 1.41 -13.31
CA VAL A 129 -27.16 0.06 -12.79
C VAL A 129 -25.85 -0.03 -12.05
N ALA A 130 -25.13 1.08 -11.88
CA ALA A 130 -23.85 1.11 -11.17
C ALA A 130 -24.02 0.73 -9.69
N ASP A 131 -23.15 -0.15 -9.18
CA ASP A 131 -23.06 -0.44 -7.76
C ASP A 131 -22.35 0.72 -7.02
N PRO A 132 -22.99 1.39 -6.05
CA PRO A 132 -22.38 2.46 -5.29
C PRO A 132 -21.51 1.98 -4.11
N GLY A 133 -21.31 0.68 -3.91
CA GLY A 133 -20.63 0.10 -2.74
C GLY A 133 -19.24 0.69 -2.55
N ASN A 134 -18.40 0.65 -3.59
CA ASN A 134 -17.03 1.17 -3.54
C ASN A 134 -16.96 2.70 -3.26
N MET A 135 -17.88 3.49 -3.81
CA MET A 135 -17.98 4.94 -3.50
C MET A 135 -18.36 5.17 -2.04
N LYS A 136 -19.30 4.39 -1.50
CA LYS A 136 -19.65 4.46 -0.07
C LYS A 136 -18.47 4.12 0.83
N ALA A 137 -17.69 3.09 0.46
CA ALA A 137 -16.46 2.71 1.16
C ALA A 137 -15.42 3.86 1.14
N ALA A 138 -15.20 4.49 -0.02
CA ALA A 138 -14.29 5.63 -0.17
C ALA A 138 -14.69 6.82 0.71
N ILE A 139 -15.99 7.17 0.75
CA ILE A 139 -16.52 8.24 1.61
C ILE A 139 -16.36 7.87 3.10
N ALA A 140 -16.65 6.63 3.47
CA ALA A 140 -16.50 6.16 4.85
C ALA A 140 -15.02 6.19 5.29
N MET A 141 -14.09 5.84 4.40
CA MET A 141 -12.66 5.95 4.66
C MET A 141 -12.25 7.40 4.90
N ALA A 142 -12.62 8.34 4.02
CA ALA A 142 -12.32 9.76 4.18
C ALA A 142 -12.81 10.33 5.54
N ARG A 143 -13.97 9.87 6.03
CA ARG A 143 -14.50 10.30 7.33
C ARG A 143 -13.69 9.76 8.52
N ARG A 144 -13.02 8.64 8.38
CA ARG A 144 -12.19 8.04 9.44
C ARG A 144 -10.78 8.61 9.48
N MET A 145 -10.26 8.99 8.31
CA MET A 145 -8.91 9.56 8.21
C MET A 145 -8.83 10.91 8.93
N LYS A 146 -7.70 11.16 9.58
CA LYS A 146 -7.40 12.47 10.16
C LYS A 146 -6.57 13.27 9.16
N PRO A 147 -6.85 14.58 8.97
CA PRO A 147 -5.96 15.45 8.19
C PRO A 147 -4.56 15.45 8.80
N LEU A 148 -3.53 15.48 7.95
CA LEU A 148 -2.18 15.80 8.39
C LEU A 148 -2.22 17.14 9.12
N ALA A 149 -1.65 17.20 10.33
CA ALA A 149 -1.41 18.47 10.99
C ALA A 149 -0.53 19.29 10.04
N THR A 150 -1.05 20.41 9.55
CA THR A 150 -0.22 21.34 8.78
C THR A 150 0.91 21.77 9.70
N ALA A 151 2.15 21.41 9.35
CA ALA A 151 3.31 21.98 10.00
C ALA A 151 3.23 23.50 9.86
N GLY A 152 2.99 24.18 11.01
CA GLY A 152 2.96 25.62 11.10
C GLY A 152 4.32 26.25 10.81
#